data_3360724cd18a2365ffcdd3cb6dfcdd92
#
_entry.id   3360724cd18a2365ffcdd3cb6dfcdd92
#
_cell.length_a   1.000
_cell.length_b   1.000
_cell.length_c   1.000
_cell.angle_alpha   90.00
_cell.angle_beta   90.00
_cell.angle_gamma   90.00
#
_symmetry.space_group_name_H-M   'P 1'
#
loop_
_entity.id
_entity.type
_entity.pdbx_description
1 polymer ?
#
loop_
_entity_poly.entity_id
_entity_poly.type
_entity_poly.pdbx_seq_one_letter_code
_entity_poly.pdbx_strand_id
1 'polypeptide(L)'
;MDYSFDQSLIDPQVQMILKGLGGRHNFTDLDCCITRLRATLQEPELVSEASLKQAGAAAVLLQGNAIQIIFGPKASSLKTKIDDYLENVPEAYDEEKTIVYHTTDLEIGNIVDGEVLPIEDCSDDIFAHKLLGDGLMIRPLHGVVVSPCDGTISMLYPTKHAIGIELDNGMELLIHFGINTVKLNGQGFELLVKINQRVKKGDLLWNADLHYIKENAV
;
A
#
# COMPACT_ATOMS: atom_id res chain seq x y z
N MET A 1 -28.27 -18.92 7.46
CA MET A 1 -28.93 -17.70 6.97
C MET A 1 -28.32 -17.39 5.61
N ASP A 2 -29.16 -17.33 4.59
CA ASP A 2 -28.69 -17.05 3.20
C ASP A 2 -28.64 -15.53 3.06
N TYR A 3 -27.45 -14.93 3.14
CA TYR A 3 -27.29 -13.51 2.90
C TYR A 3 -27.04 -13.30 1.40
N SER A 4 -28.07 -12.82 0.70
CA SER A 4 -27.98 -12.48 -0.72
C SER A 4 -27.39 -11.06 -0.90
N PHE A 5 -26.10 -10.88 -0.63
CA PHE A 5 -25.36 -9.67 -0.99
C PHE A 5 -24.13 -10.04 -1.83
N ASP A 6 -23.57 -9.05 -2.50
CA ASP A 6 -22.39 -9.25 -3.34
C ASP A 6 -21.15 -9.54 -2.45
N GLN A 7 -20.67 -10.78 -2.45
CA GLN A 7 -19.51 -11.19 -1.67
C GLN A 7 -18.20 -10.56 -2.13
N SER A 8 -18.16 -9.94 -3.32
CA SER A 8 -16.99 -9.19 -3.78
C SER A 8 -16.73 -7.91 -2.97
N LEU A 9 -17.72 -7.46 -2.19
CA LEU A 9 -17.60 -6.31 -1.27
C LEU A 9 -16.85 -6.67 0.02
N ILE A 10 -16.60 -7.95 0.28
CA ILE A 10 -15.82 -8.37 1.45
C ILE A 10 -14.34 -8.15 1.16
N ASP A 11 -13.86 -7.03 1.61
CA ASP A 11 -12.44 -6.65 1.52
C ASP A 11 -11.78 -6.85 2.90
N PRO A 12 -10.80 -7.76 3.03
CA PRO A 12 -10.09 -8.02 4.28
C PRO A 12 -9.47 -6.76 4.89
N GLN A 13 -8.99 -5.84 4.06
CA GLN A 13 -8.39 -4.59 4.52
C GLN A 13 -9.46 -3.69 5.15
N VAL A 14 -10.64 -3.59 4.53
CA VAL A 14 -11.79 -2.84 5.07
C VAL A 14 -12.21 -3.43 6.41
N GLN A 15 -12.36 -4.75 6.51
CA GLN A 15 -12.74 -5.40 7.77
C GLN A 15 -11.70 -5.15 8.87
N MET A 16 -10.40 -5.17 8.52
CA MET A 16 -9.33 -4.87 9.48
C MET A 16 -9.35 -3.41 9.92
N ILE A 17 -9.65 -2.47 9.02
CA ILE A 17 -9.81 -1.05 9.36
C ILE A 17 -11.00 -0.87 10.31
N LEU A 18 -12.15 -1.46 10.00
CA LEU A 18 -13.34 -1.39 10.85
C LEU A 18 -13.07 -1.98 12.24
N LYS A 19 -12.42 -3.15 12.31
CA LYS A 19 -11.97 -3.75 13.56
C LYS A 19 -11.02 -2.83 14.32
N GLY A 20 -10.07 -2.22 13.62
CA GLY A 20 -9.10 -1.29 14.18
C GLY A 20 -9.73 0.00 14.71
N LEU A 21 -10.86 0.42 14.15
CA LEU A 21 -11.65 1.54 14.63
C LEU A 21 -12.55 1.18 15.83
N GLY A 22 -12.61 -0.09 16.23
CA GLY A 22 -13.47 -0.58 17.32
C GLY A 22 -14.86 -1.05 16.83
N GLY A 23 -15.01 -1.34 15.53
CA GLY A 23 -16.25 -1.79 14.91
C GLY A 23 -17.01 -0.70 14.15
N ARG A 24 -17.97 -1.13 13.30
CA ARG A 24 -18.70 -0.20 12.42
C ARG A 24 -19.52 0.87 13.15
N HIS A 25 -19.89 0.63 14.39
CA HIS A 25 -20.71 1.55 15.20
C HIS A 25 -19.88 2.50 16.06
N ASN A 26 -18.55 2.29 16.15
CA ASN A 26 -17.70 3.10 17.01
C ASN A 26 -17.28 4.44 16.38
N PHE A 27 -17.69 4.73 15.18
CA PHE A 27 -17.32 5.99 14.52
C PHE A 27 -18.48 6.61 13.76
N THR A 28 -18.41 7.94 13.65
CA THR A 28 -19.30 8.77 12.83
C THR A 28 -18.42 9.63 11.91
N ASP A 29 -19.05 10.25 10.93
CA ASP A 29 -18.41 11.26 10.07
C ASP A 29 -17.10 10.79 9.44
N LEU A 30 -17.08 9.53 8.98
CA LEU A 30 -15.91 9.03 8.26
C LEU A 30 -15.72 9.82 6.98
N ASP A 31 -14.59 10.52 6.87
CA ASP A 31 -14.20 11.35 5.73
C ASP A 31 -12.76 11.05 5.34
N CYS A 32 -12.35 11.51 4.17
CA CYS A 32 -10.99 11.35 3.71
C CYS A 32 -10.44 12.65 3.08
N CYS A 33 -9.14 12.82 3.20
CA CYS A 33 -8.38 13.72 2.35
C CYS A 33 -7.43 12.90 1.47
N ILE A 34 -6.51 13.55 0.76
CA ILE A 34 -5.60 12.90 -0.19
C ILE A 34 -4.81 11.74 0.44
N THR A 35 -4.47 11.82 1.74
CA THR A 35 -3.60 10.83 2.40
C THR A 35 -4.15 10.23 3.69
N ARG A 36 -5.33 10.63 4.15
CA ARG A 36 -5.84 10.26 5.49
C ARG A 36 -7.32 9.94 5.46
N LEU A 37 -7.69 8.94 6.26
CA LEU A 37 -9.05 8.79 6.75
C LEU A 37 -9.19 9.59 8.06
N ARG A 38 -10.36 10.15 8.28
CA ARG A 38 -10.73 10.90 9.50
C ARG A 38 -12.09 10.45 9.98
N ALA A 39 -12.23 10.28 11.28
CA ALA A 39 -13.52 9.96 11.88
C ALA A 39 -13.64 10.54 13.28
N THR A 40 -14.87 10.64 13.75
CA THR A 40 -15.19 10.90 15.15
C THR A 40 -15.60 9.59 15.81
N LEU A 41 -14.93 9.23 16.89
CA LEU A 41 -15.18 7.98 17.64
C LEU A 41 -16.20 8.20 18.75
N GLN A 42 -16.98 7.16 19.04
CA GLN A 42 -17.85 7.13 20.22
C GLN A 42 -17.07 6.68 21.46
N GLU A 43 -16.31 5.61 21.33
CA GLU A 43 -15.47 5.00 22.37
C GLU A 43 -14.02 4.88 21.88
N PRO A 44 -13.17 5.92 22.07
CA PRO A 44 -11.78 5.92 21.58
C PRO A 44 -10.92 4.80 22.15
N GLU A 45 -11.25 4.27 23.31
CA GLU A 45 -10.59 3.15 23.98
C GLU A 45 -10.72 1.82 23.22
N LEU A 46 -11.70 1.69 22.34
CA LEU A 46 -11.88 0.50 21.50
C LEU A 46 -10.94 0.48 20.28
N VAL A 47 -10.21 1.57 20.03
CA VAL A 47 -9.29 1.66 18.89
C VAL A 47 -8.10 0.73 19.07
N SER A 48 -7.84 -0.08 18.07
CA SER A 48 -6.62 -0.91 17.97
C SER A 48 -5.67 -0.33 16.93
N GLU A 49 -4.68 0.43 17.40
CA GLU A 49 -3.63 0.96 16.52
C GLU A 49 -2.87 -0.17 15.82
N ALA A 50 -2.66 -1.30 16.49
CA ALA A 50 -2.02 -2.48 15.91
C ALA A 50 -2.81 -3.02 14.70
N SER A 51 -4.14 -3.14 14.80
CA SER A 51 -4.99 -3.57 13.69
C SER A 51 -4.99 -2.58 12.53
N LEU A 52 -5.00 -1.27 12.83
CA LEU A 52 -4.92 -0.23 11.80
C LEU A 52 -3.58 -0.24 11.07
N LYS A 53 -2.47 -0.43 11.79
CA LYS A 53 -1.14 -0.59 11.18
C LYS A 53 -1.05 -1.87 10.34
N GLN A 54 -1.64 -2.97 10.83
CA GLN A 54 -1.72 -4.23 10.08
C GLN A 54 -2.57 -4.08 8.81
N ALA A 55 -3.59 -3.21 8.83
CA ALA A 55 -4.37 -2.84 7.65
C ALA A 55 -3.61 -1.91 6.67
N GLY A 56 -2.35 -1.57 6.96
CA GLY A 56 -1.51 -0.74 6.11
C GLY A 56 -1.47 0.74 6.47
N ALA A 57 -1.95 1.14 7.67
CA ALA A 57 -1.81 2.51 8.11
C ALA A 57 -0.35 2.84 8.46
N ALA A 58 0.20 3.88 7.85
CA ALA A 58 1.54 4.38 8.15
C ALA A 58 1.59 5.03 9.55
N ALA A 59 0.52 5.71 9.95
CA ALA A 59 0.38 6.29 11.29
C ALA A 59 -1.08 6.43 11.70
N VAL A 60 -1.31 6.41 13.01
CA VAL A 60 -2.61 6.65 13.63
C VAL A 60 -2.46 7.80 14.63
N LEU A 61 -3.26 8.83 14.48
CA LEU A 61 -3.28 10.01 15.34
C LEU A 61 -4.64 10.08 16.04
N LEU A 62 -4.66 9.88 17.34
CA LEU A 62 -5.85 9.96 18.17
C LEU A 62 -5.77 11.20 19.08
N GLN A 63 -6.79 12.05 19.01
CA GLN A 63 -6.89 13.25 19.84
C GLN A 63 -8.31 13.40 20.37
N GLY A 64 -8.53 12.99 21.62
CA GLY A 64 -9.88 12.86 22.17
C GLY A 64 -10.66 11.84 21.34
N ASN A 65 -11.83 12.25 20.87
CA ASN A 65 -12.67 11.41 20.00
C ASN A 65 -12.33 11.51 18.51
N ALA A 66 -11.41 12.39 18.11
CA ALA A 66 -11.02 12.52 16.72
C ALA A 66 -9.87 11.58 16.39
N ILE A 67 -10.02 10.80 15.32
CA ILE A 67 -8.97 9.92 14.79
C ILE A 67 -8.59 10.34 13.38
N GLN A 68 -7.29 10.28 13.07
CA GLN A 68 -6.76 10.41 11.72
C GLN A 68 -5.84 9.22 11.46
N ILE A 69 -6.08 8.53 10.34
CA ILE A 69 -5.35 7.34 9.95
C ILE A 69 -4.69 7.62 8.61
N ILE A 70 -3.36 7.55 8.56
CA ILE A 70 -2.57 7.88 7.37
C ILE A 70 -2.40 6.62 6.53
N PHE A 71 -3.06 6.59 5.36
CA PHE A 71 -2.94 5.51 4.37
C PHE A 71 -2.24 5.96 3.08
N GLY A 72 -1.77 7.21 3.03
CA GLY A 72 -1.20 7.76 1.81
C GLY A 72 -2.25 7.91 0.70
N PRO A 73 -1.85 7.81 -0.57
CA PRO A 73 -2.73 8.04 -1.73
C PRO A 73 -3.97 7.15 -1.81
N LYS A 74 -3.98 6.04 -1.05
CA LYS A 74 -5.09 5.08 -1.00
C LYS A 74 -6.28 5.54 -0.15
N ALA A 75 -6.15 6.58 0.64
CA ALA A 75 -7.18 7.01 1.58
C ALA A 75 -8.55 7.20 0.91
N SER A 76 -8.60 7.78 -0.28
CA SER A 76 -9.84 7.99 -1.01
C SER A 76 -10.47 6.68 -1.49
N SER A 77 -9.69 5.76 -2.06
CA SER A 77 -10.22 4.46 -2.51
C SER A 77 -10.65 3.59 -1.33
N LEU A 78 -9.92 3.64 -0.20
CA LEU A 78 -10.33 2.95 1.03
C LEU A 78 -11.63 3.51 1.58
N LYS A 79 -11.82 4.84 1.56
CA LYS A 79 -13.08 5.46 1.99
C LYS A 79 -14.26 4.93 1.16
N THR A 80 -14.12 4.90 -0.17
CA THR A 80 -15.17 4.35 -1.06
C THR A 80 -15.47 2.88 -0.72
N LYS A 81 -14.45 2.04 -0.57
CA LYS A 81 -14.62 0.62 -0.21
C LYS A 81 -15.30 0.45 1.16
N ILE A 82 -14.96 1.31 2.14
CA ILE A 82 -15.60 1.28 3.46
C ILE A 82 -17.07 1.66 3.36
N ASP A 83 -17.41 2.70 2.59
CA ASP A 83 -18.79 3.11 2.37
C ASP A 83 -19.61 2.01 1.71
N ASP A 84 -19.08 1.44 0.63
CA ASP A 84 -19.73 0.33 -0.09
C ASP A 84 -19.93 -0.89 0.83
N TYR A 85 -18.96 -1.20 1.69
CA TYR A 85 -19.06 -2.26 2.68
C TYR A 85 -20.15 -1.97 3.71
N LEU A 86 -20.14 -0.77 4.30
CA LEU A 86 -21.09 -0.38 5.35
C LEU A 86 -22.54 -0.33 4.83
N GLU A 87 -22.74 0.05 3.58
CA GLU A 87 -24.05 0.15 2.95
C GLU A 87 -24.61 -1.22 2.55
N ASN A 88 -23.78 -2.12 2.07
CA ASN A 88 -24.24 -3.33 1.38
C ASN A 88 -23.95 -4.64 2.13
N VAL A 89 -23.03 -4.64 3.11
CA VAL A 89 -22.70 -5.84 3.91
C VAL A 89 -23.48 -5.83 5.23
N PRO A 90 -24.30 -6.86 5.51
CA PRO A 90 -25.06 -6.95 6.76
C PRO A 90 -24.17 -6.96 8.01
N GLU A 91 -24.59 -6.29 9.08
CA GLU A 91 -23.87 -6.22 10.36
C GLU A 91 -23.53 -7.59 10.97
N ALA A 92 -24.43 -8.55 10.84
CA ALA A 92 -24.21 -9.92 11.31
C ALA A 92 -22.98 -10.60 10.66
N TYR A 93 -22.41 -10.00 9.61
CA TYR A 93 -21.22 -10.52 8.93
C TYR A 93 -19.93 -10.05 9.61
N ASP A 94 -19.97 -8.99 10.40
CA ASP A 94 -18.78 -8.47 11.09
C ASP A 94 -18.36 -9.34 12.27
N GLU A 95 -19.30 -10.09 12.87
CA GLU A 95 -19.07 -10.87 14.08
C GLU A 95 -18.57 -12.31 13.82
N GLU A 96 -18.77 -12.86 12.61
CA GLU A 96 -18.65 -14.31 12.39
C GLU A 96 -17.33 -14.79 11.76
N LYS A 97 -16.47 -13.93 11.21
CA LYS A 97 -15.22 -14.38 10.61
C LYS A 97 -13.99 -13.72 11.19
N THR A 98 -13.32 -14.44 12.08
CA THR A 98 -11.88 -14.26 12.27
C THR A 98 -11.21 -14.44 10.92
N ILE A 99 -10.77 -13.34 10.30
CA ILE A 99 -9.98 -13.42 9.07
C ILE A 99 -8.68 -14.10 9.44
N VAL A 100 -8.58 -15.37 9.08
CA VAL A 100 -7.32 -16.10 9.12
C VAL A 100 -6.51 -15.55 7.95
N TYR A 101 -5.63 -14.58 8.23
CA TYR A 101 -4.57 -14.28 7.27
C TYR A 101 -3.76 -15.55 7.12
N HIS A 102 -3.90 -16.21 5.98
CA HIS A 102 -2.91 -17.18 5.59
C HIS A 102 -1.64 -16.37 5.34
N THR A 103 -0.75 -16.36 6.34
CA THR A 103 0.65 -16.03 6.12
C THR A 103 1.22 -17.14 5.24
N THR A 104 0.93 -17.09 3.95
CA THR A 104 1.72 -17.86 3.00
C THR A 104 3.07 -17.16 2.97
N ASP A 105 4.13 -17.92 3.24
CA ASP A 105 5.48 -17.43 2.98
C ASP A 105 5.51 -16.97 1.52
N LEU A 106 5.55 -15.66 1.32
CA LEU A 106 5.62 -15.06 0.00
C LEU A 106 7.08 -14.91 -0.37
N GLU A 107 7.50 -15.64 -1.37
CA GLU A 107 8.83 -15.49 -1.93
C GLU A 107 8.84 -14.28 -2.89
N ILE A 108 9.41 -13.16 -2.43
CA ILE A 108 9.69 -12.01 -3.28
C ILE A 108 11.05 -12.23 -3.95
N GLY A 109 11.05 -12.27 -5.27
CA GLY A 109 12.26 -12.43 -6.06
C GLY A 109 13.11 -11.17 -6.11
N ASN A 110 14.33 -11.28 -6.63
CA ASN A 110 15.16 -10.12 -6.90
C ASN A 110 14.56 -9.27 -8.03
N ILE A 111 14.63 -7.94 -7.88
CA ILE A 111 14.10 -6.99 -8.87
C ILE A 111 15.17 -6.50 -9.86
N VAL A 112 16.44 -6.53 -9.44
CA VAL A 112 17.58 -6.08 -10.23
C VAL A 112 18.86 -6.65 -9.61
N ASP A 113 19.85 -6.96 -10.41
CA ASP A 113 21.15 -7.39 -9.87
C ASP A 113 21.83 -6.23 -9.15
N GLY A 114 22.30 -6.48 -7.93
CA GLY A 114 22.91 -5.46 -7.11
C GLY A 114 23.24 -5.91 -5.68
N GLU A 115 23.78 -4.97 -4.91
CA GLU A 115 24.05 -5.13 -3.49
C GLU A 115 22.76 -4.85 -2.68
N VAL A 116 22.31 -5.84 -1.92
CA VAL A 116 21.14 -5.68 -1.04
C VAL A 116 21.56 -5.11 0.31
N LEU A 117 20.88 -4.08 0.76
CA LEU A 117 21.15 -3.34 1.99
C LEU A 117 19.87 -3.20 2.83
N PRO A 118 19.97 -3.03 4.16
CA PRO A 118 18.84 -2.65 4.98
C PRO A 118 18.22 -1.33 4.51
N ILE A 119 16.90 -1.22 4.57
CA ILE A 119 16.21 0.01 4.17
C ILE A 119 16.53 1.18 5.11
N GLU A 120 16.89 0.87 6.35
CA GLU A 120 17.31 1.82 7.37
C GLU A 120 18.59 2.58 6.98
N ASP A 121 19.41 2.02 6.08
CA ASP A 121 20.61 2.68 5.54
C ASP A 121 20.30 3.68 4.42
N CYS A 122 19.00 3.87 4.08
CA CYS A 122 18.60 4.82 3.07
C CYS A 122 18.84 6.26 3.54
N SER A 123 19.32 7.11 2.63
CA SER A 123 19.55 8.53 2.91
C SER A 123 18.27 9.37 2.97
N ASP A 124 17.13 8.82 2.58
CA ASP A 124 15.82 9.46 2.65
C ASP A 124 15.06 8.96 3.88
N ASP A 125 14.70 9.89 4.77
CA ASP A 125 14.05 9.60 6.05
C ASP A 125 12.70 8.88 5.90
N ILE A 126 11.98 9.07 4.80
CA ILE A 126 10.68 8.43 4.54
C ILE A 126 10.88 6.92 4.39
N PHE A 127 11.93 6.51 3.68
CA PHE A 127 12.27 5.09 3.50
C PHE A 127 12.99 4.54 4.72
N ALA A 128 13.99 5.23 5.25
CA ALA A 128 14.78 4.79 6.40
C ALA A 128 13.92 4.54 7.65
N HIS A 129 12.88 5.37 7.87
CA HIS A 129 11.93 5.20 8.97
C HIS A 129 10.71 4.36 8.61
N LYS A 130 10.72 3.67 7.44
CA LYS A 130 9.65 2.76 7.00
C LYS A 130 8.25 3.41 6.95
N LEU A 131 8.17 4.72 6.67
CA LEU A 131 6.89 5.45 6.64
C LEU A 131 5.97 5.03 5.48
N LEU A 132 6.50 4.37 4.46
CA LEU A 132 5.75 3.81 3.33
C LEU A 132 5.63 2.28 3.39
N GLY A 133 6.11 1.65 4.46
CA GLY A 133 6.15 0.21 4.64
C GLY A 133 7.56 -0.30 4.88
N ASP A 134 7.67 -1.58 5.26
CA ASP A 134 8.96 -2.25 5.42
C ASP A 134 9.52 -2.69 4.06
N GLY A 135 10.83 -2.87 3.96
CA GLY A 135 11.45 -3.21 2.71
C GLY A 135 12.97 -3.34 2.78
N LEU A 136 13.58 -3.28 1.61
CA LEU A 136 15.02 -3.32 1.45
C LEU A 136 15.47 -2.33 0.36
N MET A 137 16.74 -1.97 0.41
CA MET A 137 17.38 -1.12 -0.57
C MET A 137 18.32 -1.98 -1.44
N ILE A 138 18.40 -1.69 -2.74
CA ILE A 138 19.32 -2.34 -3.65
C ILE A 138 20.18 -1.27 -4.34
N ARG A 139 21.51 -1.44 -4.33
CA ARG A 139 22.42 -0.70 -5.22
C ARG A 139 22.54 -1.44 -6.52
N PRO A 140 21.88 -0.98 -7.60
CA PRO A 140 21.80 -1.73 -8.84
C PRO A 140 23.12 -1.70 -9.61
N LEU A 141 23.46 -2.80 -10.26
CA LEU A 141 24.58 -2.91 -11.20
C LEU A 141 24.18 -2.44 -12.61
N HIS A 142 22.90 -2.54 -12.94
CA HIS A 142 22.33 -2.10 -14.21
C HIS A 142 20.89 -1.60 -14.01
N GLY A 143 20.30 -1.00 -15.05
CA GLY A 143 18.98 -0.37 -14.95
C GLY A 143 17.80 -1.23 -15.37
N VAL A 144 17.99 -2.51 -15.68
CA VAL A 144 16.91 -3.42 -16.08
C VAL A 144 16.22 -3.93 -14.81
N VAL A 145 14.95 -3.58 -14.64
CA VAL A 145 14.15 -3.95 -13.46
C VAL A 145 13.04 -4.90 -13.87
N VAL A 146 12.92 -6.00 -13.12
CA VAL A 146 11.93 -7.04 -13.35
C VAL A 146 10.94 -7.14 -12.18
N SER A 147 9.76 -7.73 -12.44
CA SER A 147 8.79 -8.01 -11.39
C SER A 147 9.32 -9.09 -10.43
N PRO A 148 9.30 -8.85 -9.12
CA PRO A 148 9.75 -9.83 -8.14
C PRO A 148 8.69 -10.90 -7.83
N CYS A 149 7.45 -10.71 -8.29
CA CYS A 149 6.31 -11.55 -7.98
C CYS A 149 5.26 -11.50 -9.09
N ASP A 150 4.29 -12.39 -9.01
CA ASP A 150 3.07 -12.32 -9.79
C ASP A 150 2.13 -11.28 -9.17
N GLY A 151 1.51 -10.43 -10.00
CA GLY A 151 0.62 -9.37 -9.50
C GLY A 151 0.05 -8.52 -10.62
N THR A 152 -0.61 -7.44 -10.25
CA THR A 152 -1.17 -6.45 -11.18
C THR A 152 -0.53 -5.09 -10.92
N ILE A 153 -0.15 -4.39 -11.96
CA ILE A 153 0.37 -3.01 -11.84
C ILE A 153 -0.75 -2.12 -11.31
N SER A 154 -0.67 -1.77 -10.03
CA SER A 154 -1.68 -0.97 -9.33
C SER A 154 -1.41 0.53 -9.41
N MET A 155 -0.14 0.90 -9.64
CA MET A 155 0.27 2.31 -9.69
C MET A 155 1.46 2.52 -10.63
N LEU A 156 1.39 3.59 -11.43
CA LEU A 156 2.51 4.11 -12.20
C LEU A 156 2.64 5.61 -11.94
N TYR A 157 3.76 6.04 -11.39
CA TYR A 157 4.00 7.47 -11.22
C TYR A 157 4.20 8.16 -12.57
N PRO A 158 3.63 9.36 -12.79
CA PRO A 158 3.79 10.10 -14.05
C PRO A 158 5.26 10.36 -14.40
N THR A 159 6.11 10.55 -13.39
CA THR A 159 7.56 10.75 -13.52
C THR A 159 8.33 9.41 -13.61
N LYS A 160 7.64 8.29 -13.79
CA LYS A 160 8.17 6.96 -14.10
C LYS A 160 9.22 6.40 -13.13
N HIS A 161 9.40 7.00 -11.96
CA HIS A 161 10.42 6.59 -10.99
C HIS A 161 9.90 5.57 -9.96
N ALA A 162 8.59 5.34 -9.93
CA ALA A 162 7.98 4.40 -9.00
C ALA A 162 6.82 3.62 -9.62
N ILE A 163 6.73 2.34 -9.25
CA ILE A 163 5.69 1.38 -9.67
C ILE A 163 5.11 0.72 -8.42
N GLY A 164 3.79 0.62 -8.37
CA GLY A 164 3.07 -0.24 -7.41
C GLY A 164 2.63 -1.53 -8.07
N ILE A 165 2.75 -2.64 -7.37
CA ILE A 165 2.24 -3.96 -7.75
C ILE A 165 1.33 -4.45 -6.64
N GLU A 166 0.09 -4.77 -6.97
CA GLU A 166 -0.83 -5.47 -6.09
C GLU A 166 -0.75 -6.97 -6.36
N LEU A 167 -0.42 -7.73 -5.33
CA LEU A 167 -0.34 -9.18 -5.37
C LEU A 167 -1.73 -9.81 -5.19
N ASP A 168 -1.88 -11.08 -5.57
CA ASP A 168 -3.16 -11.81 -5.48
C ASP A 168 -3.68 -12.00 -4.05
N ASN A 169 -2.82 -11.87 -3.05
CA ASN A 169 -3.18 -11.93 -1.64
C ASN A 169 -3.51 -10.55 -1.03
N GLY A 170 -3.60 -9.49 -1.86
CA GLY A 170 -3.88 -8.13 -1.44
C GLY A 170 -2.68 -7.35 -0.88
N MET A 171 -1.49 -7.96 -0.84
CA MET A 171 -0.28 -7.24 -0.47
C MET A 171 0.13 -6.28 -1.60
N GLU A 172 0.59 -5.09 -1.22
CA GLU A 172 1.08 -4.10 -2.17
C GLU A 172 2.59 -3.95 -2.04
N LEU A 173 3.27 -3.96 -3.16
CA LEU A 173 4.69 -3.74 -3.29
C LEU A 173 4.95 -2.42 -4.01
N LEU A 174 5.70 -1.51 -3.39
CA LEU A 174 6.21 -0.31 -4.02
C LEU A 174 7.67 -0.51 -4.43
N ILE A 175 7.96 -0.38 -5.72
CA ILE A 175 9.32 -0.31 -6.25
C ILE A 175 9.61 1.14 -6.58
N HIS A 176 10.56 1.75 -5.88
CA HIS A 176 10.96 3.14 -6.05
C HIS A 176 12.42 3.21 -6.52
N PHE A 177 12.67 3.86 -7.64
CA PHE A 177 13.99 3.86 -8.27
C PHE A 177 14.74 5.17 -8.00
N GLY A 178 15.71 5.10 -7.09
CA GLY A 178 16.60 6.21 -6.72
C GLY A 178 15.94 7.28 -5.84
N ILE A 179 16.78 8.11 -5.25
CA ILE A 179 16.35 9.24 -4.42
C ILE A 179 16.29 10.51 -5.27
N ASN A 180 15.32 11.40 -5.01
CA ASN A 180 15.09 12.64 -5.76
C ASN A 180 14.78 12.48 -7.26
N THR A 181 14.63 11.27 -7.76
CA THR A 181 14.41 10.97 -9.19
C THR A 181 13.07 11.50 -9.74
N VAL A 182 12.14 11.87 -8.87
CA VAL A 182 10.92 12.61 -9.24
C VAL A 182 11.25 13.90 -10.02
N LYS A 183 12.39 14.56 -9.73
CA LYS A 183 12.83 15.78 -10.37
C LYS A 183 13.23 15.58 -11.85
N LEU A 184 13.53 14.35 -12.25
CA LEU A 184 13.91 14.02 -13.62
C LEU A 184 12.72 14.05 -14.61
N ASN A 185 11.49 14.17 -14.12
CA ASN A 185 10.26 14.22 -14.93
C ASN A 185 10.14 13.06 -15.93
N GLY A 186 10.64 11.87 -15.54
CA GLY A 186 10.60 10.66 -16.34
C GLY A 186 11.76 10.49 -17.33
N GLN A 187 12.69 11.44 -17.37
CA GLN A 187 13.91 11.28 -18.17
C GLN A 187 14.83 10.25 -17.50
N GLY A 188 15.47 9.42 -18.32
CA GLY A 188 16.26 8.28 -17.87
C GLY A 188 15.43 7.04 -17.52
N PHE A 189 14.09 7.05 -17.70
CA PHE A 189 13.20 5.92 -17.44
C PHE A 189 12.38 5.55 -18.67
N GLU A 190 12.46 4.29 -19.08
CA GLU A 190 11.61 3.67 -20.09
C GLU A 190 10.70 2.64 -19.42
N LEU A 191 9.40 2.98 -19.26
CA LEU A 191 8.39 2.05 -18.74
C LEU A 191 8.02 1.01 -19.79
N LEU A 192 8.01 -0.27 -19.39
CA LEU A 192 7.69 -1.41 -20.25
C LEU A 192 6.31 -2.03 -19.89
N VAL A 193 5.63 -1.47 -18.91
CA VAL A 193 4.33 -1.92 -18.41
C VAL A 193 3.30 -0.79 -18.40
N LYS A 194 2.02 -1.18 -18.25
CA LYS A 194 0.86 -0.27 -18.18
C LYS A 194 0.09 -0.51 -16.90
N ILE A 195 -0.66 0.52 -16.48
CA ILE A 195 -1.61 0.41 -15.36
C ILE A 195 -2.62 -0.74 -15.63
N ASN A 196 -2.98 -1.49 -14.59
CA ASN A 196 -3.83 -2.67 -14.64
C ASN A 196 -3.27 -3.85 -15.46
N GLN A 197 -2.01 -3.80 -15.88
CA GLN A 197 -1.37 -4.93 -16.54
C GLN A 197 -1.03 -6.01 -15.54
N ARG A 198 -1.39 -7.27 -15.85
CA ARG A 198 -0.94 -8.45 -15.13
C ARG A 198 0.53 -8.71 -15.46
N VAL A 199 1.36 -8.92 -14.45
CA VAL A 199 2.77 -9.29 -14.57
C VAL A 199 3.06 -10.57 -13.81
N LYS A 200 4.10 -11.28 -14.25
CA LYS A 200 4.65 -12.46 -13.57
C LYS A 200 6.05 -12.15 -13.07
N LYS A 201 6.50 -12.93 -12.07
CA LYS A 201 7.88 -12.90 -11.58
C LYS A 201 8.85 -13.01 -12.78
N GLY A 202 9.75 -12.03 -12.91
CA GLY A 202 10.72 -11.92 -13.98
C GLY A 202 10.30 -11.11 -15.21
N ASP A 203 9.03 -10.68 -15.31
CA ASP A 203 8.61 -9.80 -16.40
C ASP A 203 9.31 -8.43 -16.28
N LEU A 204 9.71 -7.87 -17.42
CA LEU A 204 10.36 -6.57 -17.48
C LEU A 204 9.37 -5.46 -17.08
N LEU A 205 9.74 -4.66 -16.08
CA LEU A 205 8.96 -3.51 -15.61
C LEU A 205 9.44 -2.22 -16.24
N TRP A 206 10.74 -1.94 -16.16
CA TRP A 206 11.35 -0.82 -16.84
C TRP A 206 12.85 -0.94 -17.01
N ASN A 207 13.36 -0.08 -17.88
CA ASN A 207 14.78 0.12 -18.12
C ASN A 207 15.17 1.54 -17.69
N ALA A 208 16.16 1.67 -16.83
CA ALA A 208 16.64 2.93 -16.29
C ALA A 208 18.08 3.21 -16.76
N ASP A 209 18.33 4.41 -17.24
CA ASP A 209 19.67 4.89 -17.55
C ASP A 209 20.39 5.30 -16.27
N LEU A 210 21.17 4.38 -15.66
CA LEU A 210 21.89 4.65 -14.41
C LEU A 210 22.90 5.80 -14.52
N HIS A 211 23.49 6.00 -15.69
CA HIS A 211 24.46 7.08 -15.89
C HIS A 211 23.73 8.42 -15.82
N TYR A 212 22.67 8.55 -16.63
CA TYR A 212 21.84 9.76 -16.64
C TYR A 212 21.27 10.08 -15.25
N ILE A 213 20.74 9.07 -14.55
CA ILE A 213 20.14 9.24 -13.23
C ILE A 213 21.19 9.73 -12.21
N LYS A 214 22.38 9.13 -12.19
CA LYS A 214 23.47 9.52 -11.28
C LYS A 214 23.94 10.95 -11.49
N GLU A 215 23.92 11.44 -12.71
CA GLU A 215 24.38 12.80 -13.05
C GLU A 215 23.31 13.86 -12.76
N ASN A 216 22.02 13.50 -12.80
CA ASN A 216 20.93 14.49 -12.83
C ASN A 216 19.96 14.40 -11.63
N ALA A 217 19.98 13.34 -10.83
CA ALA A 217 19.11 13.17 -9.66
C ALA A 217 19.79 13.66 -8.36
N VAL A 218 20.27 14.90 -8.35
CA VAL A 218 20.95 15.50 -7.18
C VAL A 218 20.00 16.35 -6.34
#